data_c3ff88e564e90ec330fc7d7ef45373ce
#
_entry.id   c3ff88e564e90ec330fc7d7ef45373ce
#
_cell.length_a   1.000
_cell.length_b   1.000
_cell.length_c   1.000
_cell.angle_alpha   90.00
_cell.angle_beta   90.00
_cell.angle_gamma   90.00
#
_symmetry.space_group_name_H-M   'P 1'
#
loop_
_entity.id
_entity.type
_entity.pdbx_description
1 polymer ?
#
loop_
_entity_poly.entity_id
_entity_poly.type
_entity_poly.pdbx_seq_one_letter_code
_entity_poly.pdbx_strand_id
1 'polypeptide(L)'
;GRGEIRASYGGEFKRLNQLLLARVERIDSQLAEYNEKHPNQITADVVSGFLADKPLARRDQGKDFVEFTLERLSSDYSRNRIGRSRYENGKSCMNIFQTFLRATKQGTYRSDAIYVGDMTPELLDSYIVWRKEIKQNSDATINHALTPILKACAYASEMSMIDPAVNARIQDMRIVTKVSLSEEEAEFDGKSLTKEQMSALLEYYKTCQELRRREFLEMFFFAFHACGLRVVDVMTLQWKHIDFARKELRKIMIKTNKRHVIPLTEPALRILQQWQEKRA
;
A
#
# COMPACT_ATOMS: atom_id res chain seq x y z
N GLY A 1 21.08 -34.17 -36.35
CA GLY A 1 22.24 -33.59 -37.01
C GLY A 1 22.80 -32.43 -36.15
N ARG A 2 24.12 -32.24 -36.13
CA ARG A 2 24.80 -31.25 -35.28
C ARG A 2 24.65 -29.80 -35.74
N GLY A 3 23.68 -29.46 -36.64
CA GLY A 3 23.48 -28.08 -37.10
C GLY A 3 24.59 -27.50 -38.01
N GLU A 4 25.53 -28.30 -38.45
CA GLU A 4 26.66 -27.87 -39.27
C GLU A 4 26.28 -27.87 -40.77
N ILE A 5 26.79 -26.86 -41.48
CA ILE A 5 26.67 -26.77 -42.94
C ILE A 5 27.64 -27.81 -43.56
N ARG A 6 27.12 -28.67 -44.44
CA ARG A 6 27.91 -29.74 -45.07
C ARG A 6 28.81 -29.17 -46.17
N ALA A 7 29.95 -29.84 -46.39
CA ALA A 7 30.90 -29.47 -47.43
C ALA A 7 30.33 -29.38 -48.85
N SER A 8 29.19 -30.08 -49.12
CA SER A 8 28.45 -30.02 -50.38
C SER A 8 27.87 -28.65 -50.74
N TYR A 9 27.83 -27.68 -49.78
CA TYR A 9 27.35 -26.32 -49.99
C TYR A 9 28.41 -25.33 -50.49
N GLY A 10 29.60 -25.79 -50.91
CA GLY A 10 30.64 -24.98 -51.54
C GLY A 10 31.85 -24.71 -50.66
N GLY A 11 32.88 -24.05 -51.24
CA GLY A 11 34.16 -23.82 -50.55
C GLY A 11 34.17 -22.96 -49.30
N GLU A 12 33.08 -22.24 -49.03
CA GLU A 12 32.96 -21.37 -47.84
C GLU A 12 32.37 -22.04 -46.58
N PHE A 13 32.05 -23.34 -46.66
CA PHE A 13 31.34 -24.05 -45.57
C PHE A 13 32.08 -23.96 -44.22
N LYS A 14 33.42 -23.94 -44.22
CA LYS A 14 34.23 -23.82 -43.00
C LYS A 14 34.04 -22.46 -42.37
N ARG A 15 34.07 -21.41 -43.16
CA ARG A 15 33.84 -20.03 -42.71
C ARG A 15 32.42 -19.82 -42.17
N LEU A 16 31.45 -20.37 -42.86
CA LEU A 16 30.05 -20.31 -42.41
C LEU A 16 29.82 -21.06 -41.10
N ASN A 17 30.42 -22.23 -40.93
CA ASN A 17 30.35 -22.98 -39.67
C ASN A 17 31.05 -22.25 -38.52
N GLN A 18 32.18 -21.60 -38.77
CA GLN A 18 32.80 -20.74 -37.74
C GLN A 18 31.90 -19.57 -37.35
N LEU A 19 31.27 -18.90 -38.29
CA LEU A 19 30.30 -17.82 -38.01
C LEU A 19 29.06 -18.33 -37.26
N LEU A 20 28.57 -19.51 -37.60
CA LEU A 20 27.46 -20.11 -36.84
C LEU A 20 27.84 -20.44 -35.39
N LEU A 21 29.04 -21.03 -35.19
CA LEU A 21 29.52 -21.33 -33.85
C LEU A 21 29.66 -20.07 -33.01
N ALA A 22 30.34 -19.04 -33.56
CA ALA A 22 30.51 -17.78 -32.87
C ALA A 22 29.14 -17.11 -32.53
N ARG A 23 28.14 -17.29 -33.41
CA ARG A 23 26.79 -16.78 -33.16
C ARG A 23 26.08 -17.55 -32.05
N VAL A 24 26.20 -18.88 -32.02
CA VAL A 24 25.64 -19.73 -30.95
C VAL A 24 26.26 -19.37 -29.61
N GLU A 25 27.59 -19.28 -29.52
CA GLU A 25 28.31 -18.88 -28.29
C GLU A 25 27.86 -17.52 -27.79
N ARG A 26 27.67 -16.55 -28.69
CA ARG A 26 27.15 -15.21 -28.33
C ARG A 26 25.74 -15.29 -27.76
N ILE A 27 24.85 -16.07 -28.40
CA ILE A 27 23.47 -16.23 -27.94
C ILE A 27 23.42 -16.95 -26.59
N ASP A 28 24.23 -17.99 -26.40
CA ASP A 28 24.33 -18.72 -25.13
C ASP A 28 24.81 -17.80 -24.01
N SER A 29 25.82 -16.95 -24.26
CA SER A 29 26.28 -15.95 -23.31
C SER A 29 25.22 -14.91 -22.97
N GLN A 30 24.45 -14.44 -23.97
CA GLN A 30 23.35 -13.50 -23.76
C GLN A 30 22.18 -14.14 -22.98
N LEU A 31 21.88 -15.41 -23.23
CA LEU A 31 20.87 -16.17 -22.49
C LEU A 31 21.29 -16.42 -21.05
N ALA A 32 22.58 -16.71 -20.81
CA ALA A 32 23.11 -16.87 -19.46
C ALA A 32 23.00 -15.55 -18.67
N GLU A 33 23.43 -14.42 -19.25
CA GLU A 33 23.31 -13.10 -18.65
C GLU A 33 21.84 -12.71 -18.40
N TYR A 34 20.95 -13.04 -19.35
CA TYR A 34 19.52 -12.79 -19.19
C TYR A 34 18.95 -13.64 -18.06
N ASN A 35 19.33 -14.92 -17.95
CA ASN A 35 18.84 -15.82 -16.90
C ASN A 35 19.34 -15.41 -15.49
N GLU A 36 20.55 -14.84 -15.39
CA GLU A 36 21.04 -14.25 -14.13
C GLU A 36 20.19 -13.06 -13.67
N LYS A 37 19.79 -12.21 -14.63
CA LYS A 37 18.95 -11.03 -14.35
C LYS A 37 17.47 -11.37 -14.19
N HIS A 38 17.00 -12.43 -14.83
CA HIS A 38 15.61 -12.85 -14.90
C HIS A 38 15.47 -14.36 -14.70
N PRO A 39 15.68 -14.89 -13.48
CA PRO A 39 15.63 -16.33 -13.22
C PRO A 39 14.27 -16.92 -13.62
N ASN A 40 14.31 -18.03 -14.34
CA ASN A 40 13.12 -18.78 -14.81
C ASN A 40 12.20 -18.04 -15.81
N GLN A 41 12.70 -16.99 -16.47
CA GLN A 41 11.92 -16.22 -17.47
C GLN A 41 12.39 -16.43 -18.90
N ILE A 42 13.20 -17.47 -19.18
CA ILE A 42 13.60 -17.83 -20.53
C ILE A 42 12.40 -18.51 -21.23
N THR A 43 11.73 -17.77 -22.10
CA THR A 43 10.65 -18.26 -22.96
C THR A 43 11.14 -18.49 -24.38
N ALA A 44 10.34 -19.20 -25.19
CA ALA A 44 10.62 -19.38 -26.60
C ALA A 44 10.77 -18.05 -27.36
N ASP A 45 10.01 -17.02 -26.95
CA ASP A 45 10.05 -15.67 -27.55
C ASP A 45 11.36 -14.95 -27.21
N VAL A 46 11.87 -15.10 -25.99
CA VAL A 46 13.18 -14.56 -25.58
C VAL A 46 14.29 -15.16 -26.42
N VAL A 47 14.30 -16.49 -26.56
CA VAL A 47 15.26 -17.21 -27.43
C VAL A 47 15.14 -16.76 -28.87
N SER A 48 13.91 -16.65 -29.39
CA SER A 48 13.64 -16.17 -30.75
C SER A 48 14.11 -14.74 -30.97
N GLY A 49 14.00 -13.86 -29.96
CA GLY A 49 14.51 -12.50 -30.00
C GLY A 49 16.02 -12.44 -30.16
N PHE A 50 16.79 -13.23 -29.39
CA PHE A 50 18.25 -13.34 -29.54
C PHE A 50 18.67 -13.94 -30.87
N LEU A 51 17.94 -14.98 -31.34
CA LEU A 51 18.19 -15.57 -32.66
C LEU A 51 18.00 -14.59 -33.81
N ALA A 52 17.04 -13.69 -33.70
CA ALA A 52 16.71 -12.70 -34.74
C ALA A 52 17.59 -11.44 -34.71
N ASP A 53 18.57 -11.33 -33.80
CA ASP A 53 19.33 -10.10 -33.52
C ASP A 53 18.41 -8.86 -33.30
N LYS A 54 17.15 -9.11 -32.95
CA LYS A 54 16.26 -8.03 -32.58
C LYS A 54 16.55 -7.66 -31.12
N PRO A 55 16.67 -6.36 -30.79
CA PRO A 55 16.55 -5.99 -29.39
C PRO A 55 15.28 -6.68 -28.89
N LEU A 56 15.39 -7.47 -27.82
CA LEU A 56 14.25 -8.12 -27.20
C LEU A 56 13.13 -7.09 -27.18
N ALA A 57 12.15 -7.32 -28.06
CA ALA A 57 11.07 -6.37 -28.17
C ALA A 57 10.49 -6.23 -26.77
N ARG A 58 10.35 -5.01 -26.28
CA ARG A 58 9.82 -4.66 -24.96
C ARG A 58 8.44 -5.30 -24.64
N ARG A 59 7.96 -6.21 -25.50
CA ARG A 59 6.70 -6.97 -25.35
C ARG A 59 6.72 -8.00 -24.24
N ASP A 60 7.91 -8.52 -23.84
CA ASP A 60 8.04 -9.47 -22.73
C ASP A 60 8.58 -8.82 -21.44
N GLN A 61 8.85 -7.55 -21.48
CA GLN A 61 9.10 -6.77 -20.27
C GLN A 61 7.76 -6.60 -19.59
N GLY A 62 7.53 -7.36 -18.55
CA GLY A 62 6.29 -7.49 -17.80
C GLY A 62 5.58 -6.17 -17.50
N LYS A 63 4.37 -6.26 -17.03
CA LYS A 63 3.56 -5.10 -16.66
C LYS A 63 4.26 -4.28 -15.57
N ASP A 64 4.17 -2.95 -15.63
CA ASP A 64 4.62 -2.07 -14.54
C ASP A 64 3.94 -2.45 -13.22
N PHE A 65 4.72 -2.60 -12.15
CA PHE A 65 4.21 -3.06 -10.86
C PHE A 65 3.23 -2.07 -10.22
N VAL A 66 3.50 -0.77 -10.33
CA VAL A 66 2.63 0.27 -9.76
C VAL A 66 1.31 0.29 -10.52
N GLU A 67 1.37 0.27 -11.86
CA GLU A 67 0.18 0.22 -12.71
C GLU A 67 -0.64 -1.04 -12.47
N PHE A 68 0.00 -2.21 -12.43
CA PHE A 68 -0.63 -3.49 -12.11
C PHE A 68 -1.36 -3.46 -10.77
N THR A 69 -0.70 -2.89 -9.74
CA THR A 69 -1.30 -2.77 -8.40
C THR A 69 -2.49 -1.82 -8.40
N LEU A 70 -2.40 -0.68 -9.09
CA LEU A 70 -3.47 0.31 -9.19
C LEU A 70 -4.69 -0.24 -9.94
N GLU A 71 -4.49 -0.97 -11.04
CA GLU A 71 -5.57 -1.64 -11.76
C GLU A 71 -6.27 -2.68 -10.87
N ARG A 72 -5.50 -3.47 -10.12
CA ARG A 72 -6.07 -4.44 -9.18
C ARG A 72 -6.91 -3.75 -8.11
N LEU A 73 -6.40 -2.67 -7.50
CA LEU A 73 -7.14 -1.88 -6.51
C LEU A 73 -8.42 -1.29 -7.11
N SER A 74 -8.36 -0.79 -8.35
CA SER A 74 -9.52 -0.24 -9.07
C SER A 74 -10.57 -1.33 -9.34
N SER A 75 -10.15 -2.51 -9.78
CA SER A 75 -11.02 -3.67 -9.98
C SER A 75 -11.68 -4.14 -8.69
N ASP A 76 -10.93 -4.20 -7.58
CA ASP A 76 -11.48 -4.59 -6.28
C ASP A 76 -12.46 -3.54 -5.74
N TYR A 77 -12.22 -2.27 -5.99
CA TYR A 77 -13.13 -1.18 -5.62
C TYR A 77 -14.43 -1.21 -6.45
N SER A 78 -14.32 -1.33 -7.78
CA SER A 78 -15.50 -1.40 -8.67
C SER A 78 -16.39 -2.62 -8.40
N ARG A 79 -15.81 -3.72 -7.92
CA ARG A 79 -16.54 -4.93 -7.49
C ARG A 79 -16.98 -4.91 -6.04
N ASN A 80 -16.89 -3.77 -5.34
CA ASN A 80 -17.21 -3.61 -3.92
C ASN A 80 -16.48 -4.58 -2.96
N ARG A 81 -15.31 -5.11 -3.35
CA ARG A 81 -14.45 -5.96 -2.50
C ARG A 81 -13.68 -5.15 -1.46
N ILE A 82 -13.40 -3.90 -1.77
CA ILE A 82 -12.77 -2.93 -0.87
C ILE A 82 -13.57 -1.62 -0.84
N GLY A 83 -13.60 -0.96 0.33
CA GLY A 83 -14.22 0.35 0.47
C GLY A 83 -13.30 1.49 -0.06
N ARG A 84 -13.89 2.67 -0.31
CA ARG A 84 -13.21 3.87 -0.83
C ARG A 84 -11.94 4.21 -0.05
N SER A 85 -11.99 4.20 1.28
CA SER A 85 -10.83 4.53 2.11
C SER A 85 -9.63 3.59 1.84
N ARG A 86 -9.88 2.29 1.67
CA ARG A 86 -8.83 1.31 1.36
C ARG A 86 -8.27 1.51 -0.05
N TYR A 87 -9.12 1.86 -1.01
CA TYR A 87 -8.72 2.19 -2.37
C TYR A 87 -7.80 3.42 -2.41
N GLU A 88 -8.22 4.54 -1.79
CA GLU A 88 -7.41 5.77 -1.76
C GLU A 88 -6.09 5.59 -0.97
N ASN A 89 -6.12 4.86 0.14
CA ASN A 89 -4.91 4.52 0.87
C ASN A 89 -3.94 3.66 0.03
N GLY A 90 -4.45 2.69 -0.72
CA GLY A 90 -3.64 1.88 -1.62
C GLY A 90 -2.95 2.72 -2.69
N LYS A 91 -3.67 3.66 -3.32
CA LYS A 91 -3.10 4.63 -4.28
C LYS A 91 -1.99 5.47 -3.65
N SER A 92 -2.24 6.00 -2.45
CA SER A 92 -1.23 6.76 -1.72
C SER A 92 0.03 5.94 -1.43
N CYS A 93 -0.12 4.68 -1.03
CA CYS A 93 1.01 3.77 -0.81
C CYS A 93 1.81 3.54 -2.10
N MET A 94 1.16 3.38 -3.25
CA MET A 94 1.83 3.21 -4.54
C MET A 94 2.57 4.46 -4.97
N ASN A 95 2.01 5.64 -4.78
CA ASN A 95 2.69 6.92 -5.05
C ASN A 95 3.96 7.08 -4.21
N ILE A 96 3.92 6.65 -2.94
CA ILE A 96 5.10 6.68 -2.07
C ILE A 96 6.14 5.64 -2.52
N PHE A 97 5.71 4.45 -2.93
CA PHE A 97 6.62 3.43 -3.47
C PHE A 97 7.31 3.91 -4.74
N GLN A 98 6.58 4.54 -5.66
CA GLN A 98 7.16 5.16 -6.85
C GLN A 98 8.15 6.28 -6.50
N THR A 99 7.85 7.07 -5.45
CA THR A 99 8.79 8.10 -4.94
C THR A 99 10.08 7.48 -4.42
N PHE A 100 9.99 6.33 -3.74
CA PHE A 100 11.16 5.56 -3.30
C PHE A 100 12.00 5.10 -4.50
N LEU A 101 11.39 4.44 -5.49
CA LEU A 101 12.09 3.98 -6.70
C LEU A 101 12.85 5.11 -7.37
N ARG A 102 12.21 6.28 -7.52
CA ARG A 102 12.82 7.48 -8.11
C ARG A 102 13.98 8.01 -7.28
N ALA A 103 13.82 8.08 -5.96
CA ALA A 103 14.83 8.62 -5.06
C ALA A 103 16.09 7.74 -4.97
N THR A 104 15.92 6.42 -5.06
CA THR A 104 17.00 5.42 -4.95
C THR A 104 17.51 4.94 -6.30
N LYS A 105 16.87 5.33 -7.40
CA LYS A 105 17.16 4.88 -8.78
C LYS A 105 17.11 3.34 -8.93
N GLN A 106 16.23 2.69 -8.17
CA GLN A 106 16.06 1.23 -8.17
C GLN A 106 15.00 0.74 -9.17
N GLY A 107 14.49 1.60 -10.04
CA GLY A 107 13.64 1.18 -11.15
C GLY A 107 14.40 0.36 -12.17
N THR A 108 13.78 -0.70 -12.72
CA THR A 108 14.46 -1.64 -13.62
C THR A 108 14.42 -1.21 -15.08
N TYR A 109 13.42 -0.44 -15.50
CA TYR A 109 13.32 0.07 -16.87
C TYR A 109 13.18 1.61 -16.96
N ARG A 110 12.79 2.26 -15.87
CA ARG A 110 12.84 3.70 -15.64
C ARG A 110 13.24 3.93 -14.20
N SER A 111 13.76 5.10 -13.88
CA SER A 111 14.20 5.44 -12.51
C SER A 111 13.11 5.32 -11.45
N ASP A 112 11.82 5.37 -11.84
CA ASP A 112 10.66 5.36 -10.97
C ASP A 112 9.68 4.21 -11.25
N ALA A 113 10.10 3.21 -12.03
CA ALA A 113 9.24 2.12 -12.47
C ALA A 113 9.98 0.77 -12.49
N ILE A 114 9.27 -0.28 -12.13
CA ILE A 114 9.77 -1.66 -12.04
C ILE A 114 8.74 -2.61 -12.65
N TYR A 115 9.19 -3.65 -13.32
CA TYR A 115 8.30 -4.70 -13.79
C TYR A 115 7.83 -5.60 -12.65
N VAL A 116 6.64 -6.20 -12.80
CA VAL A 116 6.08 -7.13 -11.81
C VAL A 116 7.04 -8.28 -11.51
N GLY A 117 7.67 -8.86 -12.55
CA GLY A 117 8.61 -9.97 -12.40
C GLY A 117 9.93 -9.59 -11.70
N ASP A 118 10.26 -8.31 -11.63
CA ASP A 118 11.49 -7.82 -11.00
C ASP A 118 11.31 -7.50 -9.50
N MET A 119 10.13 -7.76 -8.95
CA MET A 119 9.89 -7.60 -7.52
C MET A 119 10.65 -8.64 -6.71
N THR A 120 11.54 -8.21 -5.83
CA THR A 120 12.36 -9.08 -4.98
C THR A 120 12.25 -8.70 -3.50
N PRO A 121 12.56 -9.63 -2.59
CA PRO A 121 12.68 -9.33 -1.16
C PRO A 121 13.70 -8.23 -0.86
N GLU A 122 14.83 -8.22 -1.56
CA GLU A 122 15.92 -7.27 -1.38
C GLU A 122 15.49 -5.83 -1.72
N LEU A 123 14.65 -5.67 -2.77
CA LEU A 123 14.05 -4.38 -3.10
C LEU A 123 13.10 -3.91 -2.00
N LEU A 124 12.29 -4.81 -1.46
CA LEU A 124 11.37 -4.46 -0.36
C LEU A 124 12.10 -4.16 0.94
N ASP A 125 13.21 -4.85 1.23
CA ASP A 125 14.07 -4.51 2.35
C ASP A 125 14.62 -3.09 2.22
N SER A 126 15.14 -2.74 1.05
CA SER A 126 15.58 -1.37 0.75
C SER A 126 14.46 -0.34 0.92
N TYR A 127 13.22 -0.68 0.54
CA TYR A 127 12.05 0.18 0.77
C TYR A 127 11.75 0.35 2.26
N ILE A 128 11.80 -0.72 3.05
CA ILE A 128 11.59 -0.68 4.50
C ILE A 128 12.64 0.19 5.17
N VAL A 129 13.93 0.01 4.83
CA VAL A 129 15.02 0.83 5.34
C VAL A 129 14.81 2.30 4.99
N TRP A 130 14.50 2.61 3.73
CA TRP A 130 14.21 3.98 3.29
C TRP A 130 13.02 4.60 4.06
N ARG A 131 11.98 3.81 4.36
CA ARG A 131 10.83 4.26 5.15
C ARG A 131 11.20 4.54 6.61
N LYS A 132 12.12 3.75 7.18
CA LYS A 132 12.61 3.95 8.56
C LYS A 132 13.54 5.14 8.66
N GLU A 133 14.57 5.20 7.83
CA GLU A 133 15.66 6.15 7.96
C GLU A 133 15.32 7.52 7.38
N ILE A 134 14.76 7.56 6.18
CA ILE A 134 14.50 8.82 5.47
C ILE A 134 13.12 9.39 5.82
N LYS A 135 12.11 8.55 6.00
CA LYS A 135 10.73 8.99 6.33
C LYS A 135 10.42 8.91 7.82
N GLN A 136 11.28 8.30 8.62
CA GLN A 136 11.12 8.14 10.08
C GLN A 136 9.75 7.56 10.46
N ASN A 137 9.28 6.59 9.67
CA ASN A 137 7.99 5.96 9.91
C ASN A 137 8.09 4.85 10.96
N SER A 138 7.06 4.71 11.77
CA SER A 138 6.90 3.57 12.67
C SER A 138 6.67 2.26 11.91
N ASP A 139 7.03 1.12 12.52
CA ASP A 139 6.83 -0.21 11.95
C ASP A 139 5.36 -0.49 11.57
N ALA A 140 4.41 -0.01 12.37
CA ALA A 140 2.98 -0.10 12.06
C ALA A 140 2.62 0.66 10.76
N THR A 141 3.18 1.85 10.56
CA THR A 141 2.98 2.66 9.34
C THR A 141 3.62 1.98 8.13
N ILE A 142 4.79 1.37 8.30
CA ILE A 142 5.48 0.64 7.23
C ILE A 142 4.66 -0.61 6.85
N ASN A 143 4.22 -1.42 7.81
CA ASN A 143 3.36 -2.58 7.57
C ASN A 143 2.06 -2.22 6.84
N HIS A 144 1.47 -1.07 7.18
CA HIS A 144 0.32 -0.54 6.46
C HIS A 144 0.65 -0.24 4.99
N ALA A 145 1.81 0.38 4.73
CA ALA A 145 2.26 0.69 3.37
C ALA A 145 2.65 -0.56 2.57
N LEU A 146 3.20 -1.60 3.20
CA LEU A 146 3.52 -2.88 2.57
C LEU A 146 2.26 -3.66 2.15
N THR A 147 1.12 -3.48 2.83
CA THR A 147 -0.08 -4.28 2.61
C THR A 147 -0.55 -4.34 1.15
N PRO A 148 -0.69 -3.23 0.38
CA PRO A 148 -1.06 -3.31 -1.03
C PRO A 148 0.02 -3.95 -1.90
N ILE A 149 1.31 -3.74 -1.59
CA ILE A 149 2.45 -4.33 -2.29
C ILE A 149 2.42 -5.86 -2.16
N LEU A 150 2.36 -6.37 -0.92
CA LEU A 150 2.33 -7.80 -0.64
C LEU A 150 1.13 -8.50 -1.30
N LYS A 151 -0.05 -7.86 -1.28
CA LYS A 151 -1.23 -8.38 -1.97
C LYS A 151 -1.07 -8.41 -3.49
N ALA A 152 -0.42 -7.41 -4.07
CA ALA A 152 -0.15 -7.38 -5.49
C ALA A 152 0.84 -8.48 -5.89
N CYS A 153 1.92 -8.69 -5.10
CA CYS A 153 2.87 -9.78 -5.31
C CYS A 153 2.21 -11.16 -5.21
N ALA A 154 1.35 -11.38 -4.20
CA ALA A 154 0.61 -12.63 -4.07
C ALA A 154 -0.26 -12.90 -5.31
N TYR A 155 -1.00 -11.88 -5.77
CA TYR A 155 -1.81 -12.00 -6.98
C TYR A 155 -0.97 -12.21 -8.25
N ALA A 156 0.16 -11.53 -8.37
CA ALA A 156 1.09 -11.73 -9.48
C ALA A 156 1.67 -13.16 -9.48
N SER A 157 1.92 -13.74 -8.31
CA SER A 157 2.36 -15.13 -8.18
C SER A 157 1.27 -16.13 -8.59
N GLU A 158 -0.01 -15.87 -8.25
CA GLU A 158 -1.14 -16.66 -8.75
C GLU A 158 -1.23 -16.64 -10.29
N MET A 159 -0.81 -15.53 -10.92
CA MET A 159 -0.75 -15.36 -12.37
C MET A 159 0.58 -15.84 -12.99
N SER A 160 1.44 -16.49 -12.23
CA SER A 160 2.78 -16.95 -12.66
C SER A 160 3.71 -15.82 -13.17
N MET A 161 3.47 -14.57 -12.74
CA MET A 161 4.33 -13.40 -13.04
C MET A 161 5.48 -13.25 -12.04
N ILE A 162 5.34 -13.81 -10.84
CA ILE A 162 6.36 -13.88 -9.79
C ILE A 162 6.47 -15.34 -9.35
N ASP A 163 7.72 -15.82 -9.20
CA ASP A 163 7.99 -17.17 -8.71
C ASP A 163 7.37 -17.37 -7.31
N PRO A 164 6.69 -18.50 -7.04
CA PRO A 164 6.07 -18.77 -5.73
C PRO A 164 7.06 -18.75 -4.56
N ALA A 165 8.31 -19.19 -4.74
CA ALA A 165 9.33 -19.16 -3.70
C ALA A 165 9.79 -17.72 -3.40
N VAL A 166 9.91 -16.89 -4.43
CA VAL A 166 10.19 -15.44 -4.29
C VAL A 166 9.02 -14.76 -3.57
N ASN A 167 7.78 -15.05 -3.98
CA ASN A 167 6.61 -14.48 -3.31
C ASN A 167 6.53 -14.89 -1.84
N ALA A 168 6.83 -16.15 -1.49
CA ALA A 168 6.84 -16.58 -0.08
C ALA A 168 7.80 -15.72 0.76
N ARG A 169 9.03 -15.49 0.27
CA ARG A 169 10.01 -14.60 0.93
C ARG A 169 9.51 -13.16 1.03
N ILE A 170 8.82 -12.66 -0.02
CA ILE A 170 8.20 -11.34 -0.01
C ILE A 170 7.12 -11.23 1.07
N GLN A 171 6.28 -12.27 1.26
CA GLN A 171 5.22 -12.24 2.29
C GLN A 171 5.81 -12.20 3.71
N ASP A 172 6.99 -12.78 3.93
CA ASP A 172 7.69 -12.78 5.22
C ASP A 172 8.31 -11.42 5.57
N MET A 173 8.33 -10.45 4.64
CA MET A 173 8.87 -9.10 4.86
C MET A 173 8.03 -8.22 5.80
N ARG A 174 6.93 -8.72 6.34
CA ARG A 174 6.17 -8.00 7.37
C ARG A 174 6.98 -7.86 8.64
N ILE A 175 7.07 -6.62 9.13
CA ILE A 175 7.76 -6.33 10.39
C ILE A 175 6.91 -6.87 11.53
N VAL A 176 7.47 -7.75 12.33
CA VAL A 176 6.82 -8.24 13.55
C VAL A 176 6.87 -7.14 14.60
N THR A 177 5.76 -6.44 14.78
CA THR A 177 5.60 -5.52 15.90
C THR A 177 5.40 -6.36 17.16
N LYS A 178 6.45 -6.51 17.97
CA LYS A 178 6.29 -7.04 19.32
C LYS A 178 5.63 -5.94 20.15
N VAL A 179 4.41 -6.17 20.60
CA VAL A 179 3.86 -5.40 21.72
C VAL A 179 4.69 -5.84 22.93
N SER A 180 5.55 -4.97 23.43
CA SER A 180 6.28 -5.27 24.67
C SER A 180 5.26 -5.20 25.81
N LEU A 181 5.26 -6.21 26.68
CA LEU A 181 4.44 -6.21 27.91
C LEU A 181 4.78 -5.01 28.85
N SER A 182 5.93 -4.35 28.60
CA SER A 182 6.30 -3.09 29.27
C SER A 182 5.47 -1.89 28.80
N GLU A 183 4.64 -2.02 27.77
CA GLU A 183 3.70 -0.96 27.37
C GLU A 183 2.48 -0.85 28.29
N GLU A 184 2.21 -1.83 29.14
CA GLU A 184 1.23 -1.69 30.23
C GLU A 184 1.70 -0.70 31.32
N GLU A 185 3.03 -0.48 31.44
CA GLU A 185 3.66 0.47 32.36
C GLU A 185 4.11 1.76 31.65
N ALA A 186 4.06 1.83 30.33
CA ALA A 186 4.38 3.06 29.62
C ALA A 186 3.34 4.10 29.99
N GLU A 187 3.76 5.07 30.77
CA GLU A 187 3.03 6.34 30.97
C GLU A 187 2.40 6.73 29.64
N PHE A 188 1.12 7.07 29.65
CA PHE A 188 0.35 7.48 28.49
C PHE A 188 1.14 8.48 27.64
N ASP A 189 1.70 7.99 26.55
CA ASP A 189 2.72 8.62 25.70
C ASP A 189 2.20 9.89 25.00
N GLY A 190 1.75 10.88 25.77
CA GLY A 190 1.31 12.20 25.30
C GLY A 190 0.10 12.20 24.34
N LYS A 191 -0.50 11.05 24.07
CA LYS A 191 -1.64 10.89 23.15
C LYS A 191 -3.00 11.14 23.80
N SER A 192 -3.05 11.28 25.10
CA SER A 192 -4.25 11.62 25.87
C SER A 192 -4.04 12.93 26.63
N LEU A 193 -5.13 13.70 26.79
CA LEU A 193 -5.10 14.91 27.59
C LEU A 193 -5.03 14.55 29.07
N THR A 194 -4.14 15.21 29.83
CA THR A 194 -4.14 15.14 31.30
C THR A 194 -5.38 15.83 31.87
N LYS A 195 -5.64 15.63 33.16
CA LYS A 195 -6.75 16.33 33.87
C LYS A 195 -6.61 17.84 33.80
N GLU A 196 -5.39 18.33 33.96
CA GLU A 196 -5.05 19.77 33.94
C GLU A 196 -5.29 20.34 32.55
N GLN A 197 -4.85 19.62 31.48
CA GLN A 197 -5.07 20.00 30.09
C GLN A 197 -6.55 19.99 29.73
N MET A 198 -7.31 18.98 30.21
CA MET A 198 -8.75 18.93 30.00
C MET A 198 -9.46 20.08 30.71
N SER A 199 -9.08 20.42 31.92
CA SER A 199 -9.62 21.56 32.68
C SER A 199 -9.33 22.88 31.97
N ALA A 200 -8.09 23.07 31.49
CA ALA A 200 -7.71 24.27 30.73
C ALA A 200 -8.52 24.39 29.43
N LEU A 201 -8.73 23.25 28.71
CA LEU A 201 -9.55 23.22 27.50
C LEU A 201 -11.00 23.59 27.78
N LEU A 202 -11.54 23.16 28.92
CA LEU A 202 -12.92 23.45 29.34
C LEU A 202 -13.09 24.94 29.66
N GLU A 203 -12.11 25.54 30.36
CA GLU A 203 -12.10 26.99 30.63
C GLU A 203 -11.95 27.81 29.34
N TYR A 204 -11.08 27.37 28.43
CA TYR A 204 -10.97 27.99 27.11
C TYR A 204 -12.30 27.91 26.33
N TYR A 205 -13.00 26.80 26.37
CA TYR A 205 -14.33 26.63 25.72
C TYR A 205 -15.34 27.67 26.26
N LYS A 206 -15.37 27.92 27.55
CA LYS A 206 -16.28 28.89 28.17
C LYS A 206 -16.02 30.33 27.70
N THR A 207 -14.77 30.68 27.43
CA THR A 207 -14.34 32.03 27.07
C THR A 207 -14.13 32.25 25.57
N CYS A 208 -14.09 31.18 24.77
CA CYS A 208 -13.80 31.24 23.34
C CYS A 208 -14.91 32.00 22.58
N GLN A 209 -14.52 33.13 21.96
CA GLN A 209 -15.43 33.95 21.12
C GLN A 209 -15.36 33.58 19.63
N GLU A 210 -14.32 32.88 19.21
CA GLU A 210 -14.16 32.47 17.82
C GLU A 210 -15.11 31.33 17.47
N LEU A 211 -16.09 31.59 16.62
CA LEU A 211 -17.19 30.67 16.30
C LEU A 211 -16.70 29.29 15.84
N ARG A 212 -15.74 29.24 14.90
CA ARG A 212 -15.23 27.96 14.36
C ARG A 212 -14.53 27.12 15.41
N ARG A 213 -13.73 27.74 16.28
CA ARG A 213 -13.07 27.03 17.39
C ARG A 213 -14.07 26.52 18.40
N ARG A 214 -15.05 27.35 18.72
CA ARG A 214 -16.10 26.98 19.65
C ARG A 214 -16.91 25.78 19.12
N GLU A 215 -17.31 25.77 17.86
CA GLU A 215 -18.01 24.65 17.23
C GLU A 215 -17.15 23.37 17.24
N PHE A 216 -15.85 23.49 16.97
CA PHE A 216 -14.92 22.35 17.05
C PHE A 216 -14.85 21.79 18.49
N LEU A 217 -14.75 22.65 19.48
CA LEU A 217 -14.73 22.25 20.89
C LEU A 217 -16.06 21.61 21.32
N GLU A 218 -17.20 22.13 20.86
CA GLU A 218 -18.51 21.51 21.10
C GLU A 218 -18.54 20.09 20.52
N MET A 219 -18.05 19.87 19.29
CA MET A 219 -17.97 18.53 18.70
C MET A 219 -17.01 17.61 19.48
N PHE A 220 -15.86 18.14 19.94
CA PHE A 220 -14.91 17.40 20.76
C PHE A 220 -15.56 16.95 22.08
N PHE A 221 -16.14 17.89 22.83
CA PHE A 221 -16.78 17.56 24.11
C PHE A 221 -18.00 16.66 23.93
N PHE A 222 -18.78 16.86 22.86
CA PHE A 222 -19.86 15.94 22.56
C PHE A 222 -19.32 14.53 22.31
N ALA A 223 -18.31 14.37 21.46
CA ALA A 223 -17.70 13.07 21.20
C ALA A 223 -17.17 12.41 22.47
N PHE A 224 -16.50 13.19 23.33
CA PHE A 224 -15.99 12.72 24.61
C PHE A 224 -17.10 12.24 25.54
N HIS A 225 -18.14 13.05 25.74
CA HIS A 225 -19.27 12.71 26.60
C HIS A 225 -20.21 11.64 26.02
N ALA A 226 -20.13 11.35 24.74
CA ALA A 226 -20.85 10.29 24.05
C ALA A 226 -19.97 9.03 23.84
N CYS A 227 -19.20 8.66 24.88
CA CYS A 227 -18.35 7.46 24.93
C CYS A 227 -17.24 7.41 23.86
N GLY A 228 -16.66 8.53 23.49
CA GLY A 228 -15.53 8.59 22.56
C GLY A 228 -15.90 8.31 21.11
N LEU A 229 -16.97 8.93 20.62
CA LEU A 229 -17.35 8.84 19.21
C LEU A 229 -16.22 9.29 18.29
N ARG A 230 -16.02 8.56 17.17
CA ARG A 230 -15.07 9.00 16.15
C ARG A 230 -15.58 10.27 15.45
N VAL A 231 -14.62 11.13 15.05
CA VAL A 231 -14.94 12.38 14.33
C VAL A 231 -15.89 12.15 13.14
N VAL A 232 -15.65 11.11 12.34
CA VAL A 232 -16.52 10.78 11.20
C VAL A 232 -17.95 10.42 11.61
N ASP A 233 -18.12 9.78 12.78
CA ASP A 233 -19.43 9.41 13.28
C ASP A 233 -20.17 10.62 13.84
N VAL A 234 -19.47 11.60 14.45
CA VAL A 234 -20.03 12.89 14.87
C VAL A 234 -20.43 13.73 13.65
N MET A 235 -19.54 13.88 12.66
CA MET A 235 -19.79 14.67 11.45
C MET A 235 -20.97 14.17 10.61
N THR A 236 -21.30 12.89 10.74
CA THR A 236 -22.42 12.26 10.02
C THR A 236 -23.63 11.99 10.91
N LEU A 237 -23.66 12.61 12.10
CA LEU A 237 -24.79 12.51 13.00
C LEU A 237 -26.00 13.25 12.44
N GLN A 238 -27.17 12.68 12.63
CA GLN A 238 -28.47 13.24 12.24
C GLN A 238 -29.40 13.17 13.43
N TRP A 239 -30.38 14.07 13.51
CA TRP A 239 -31.37 14.11 14.60
C TRP A 239 -32.13 12.80 14.78
N LYS A 240 -32.39 12.08 13.70
CA LYS A 240 -33.04 10.74 13.76
C LYS A 240 -32.23 9.69 14.53
N HIS A 241 -30.97 9.94 14.78
CA HIS A 241 -30.09 9.06 15.56
C HIS A 241 -30.21 9.30 17.07
N ILE A 242 -30.85 10.40 17.49
CA ILE A 242 -30.95 10.82 18.89
C ILE A 242 -32.37 10.53 19.40
N ASP A 243 -32.45 9.76 20.47
CA ASP A 243 -33.68 9.55 21.24
C ASP A 243 -33.56 10.35 22.56
N PHE A 244 -34.13 11.55 22.60
CA PHE A 244 -34.06 12.41 23.77
C PHE A 244 -34.86 11.84 24.97
N ALA A 245 -35.97 11.11 24.70
CA ALA A 245 -36.78 10.52 25.76
C ALA A 245 -36.05 9.40 26.48
N ARG A 246 -35.29 8.58 25.74
CA ARG A 246 -34.47 7.50 26.29
C ARG A 246 -33.05 7.93 26.60
N LYS A 247 -32.66 9.16 26.25
CA LYS A 247 -31.29 9.68 26.37
C LYS A 247 -30.26 8.75 25.67
N GLU A 248 -30.56 8.33 24.47
CA GLU A 248 -29.75 7.40 23.71
C GLU A 248 -29.41 7.90 22.31
N LEU A 249 -28.19 7.58 21.85
CA LEU A 249 -27.77 7.71 20.48
C LEU A 249 -27.75 6.33 19.81
N ARG A 250 -28.47 6.18 18.70
CA ARG A 250 -28.57 4.93 17.93
C ARG A 250 -28.06 5.14 16.53
N LYS A 251 -26.89 4.56 16.21
CA LYS A 251 -26.25 4.78 14.91
C LYS A 251 -25.48 3.54 14.46
N ILE A 252 -25.44 3.33 13.13
CA ILE A 252 -24.47 2.42 12.50
C ILE A 252 -23.17 3.19 12.32
N MET A 253 -22.10 2.71 12.97
CA MET A 253 -20.78 3.34 12.92
C MET A 253 -20.13 3.12 11.57
N ILE A 254 -19.63 4.18 10.93
CA ILE A 254 -19.11 4.15 9.57
C ILE A 254 -17.90 3.22 9.43
N LYS A 255 -16.96 3.25 10.38
CA LYS A 255 -15.73 2.44 10.31
C LYS A 255 -15.98 0.94 10.44
N THR A 256 -16.93 0.54 11.28
CA THR A 256 -17.13 -0.86 11.67
C THR A 256 -18.37 -1.48 11.05
N ASN A 257 -19.26 -0.67 10.47
CA ASN A 257 -20.58 -1.04 9.98
C ASN A 257 -21.44 -1.79 11.02
N LYS A 258 -21.20 -1.49 12.32
CA LYS A 258 -21.94 -2.08 13.44
C LYS A 258 -22.89 -1.07 14.02
N ARG A 259 -24.09 -1.54 14.39
CA ARG A 259 -25.07 -0.74 15.13
C ARG A 259 -24.63 -0.58 16.58
N HIS A 260 -24.60 0.65 17.05
CA HIS A 260 -24.34 0.99 18.45
C HIS A 260 -25.54 1.71 19.04
N VAL A 261 -25.80 1.45 20.30
CA VAL A 261 -26.70 2.21 21.17
C VAL A 261 -25.83 2.75 22.30
N ILE A 262 -25.72 4.06 22.38
CA ILE A 262 -24.85 4.77 23.33
C ILE A 262 -25.73 5.61 24.24
N PRO A 263 -25.66 5.41 25.57
CA PRO A 263 -26.33 6.28 26.51
C PRO A 263 -25.70 7.67 26.45
N LEU A 264 -26.54 8.70 26.40
CA LEU A 264 -26.11 10.09 26.37
C LEU A 264 -26.06 10.63 27.81
N THR A 265 -24.91 11.16 28.17
CA THR A 265 -24.71 11.85 29.46
C THR A 265 -25.40 13.23 29.45
N GLU A 266 -25.67 13.81 30.60
CA GLU A 266 -26.26 15.15 30.70
C GLU A 266 -25.43 16.23 29.96
N PRO A 267 -24.08 16.25 30.03
CA PRO A 267 -23.28 17.19 29.22
C PRO A 267 -23.48 17.00 27.71
N ALA A 268 -23.55 15.75 27.22
CA ALA A 268 -23.81 15.48 25.80
C ALA A 268 -25.20 15.98 25.36
N LEU A 269 -26.22 15.77 26.19
CA LEU A 269 -27.58 16.24 25.93
C LEU A 269 -27.66 17.76 25.86
N ARG A 270 -26.98 18.48 26.77
CA ARG A 270 -26.90 19.95 26.75
C ARG A 270 -26.28 20.48 25.46
N ILE A 271 -25.23 19.85 24.97
CA ILE A 271 -24.61 20.25 23.68
C ILE A 271 -25.58 20.01 22.53
N LEU A 272 -26.30 18.90 22.50
CA LEU A 272 -27.31 18.62 21.47
C LEU A 272 -28.47 19.63 21.52
N GLN A 273 -28.94 20.01 22.69
CA GLN A 273 -29.98 21.05 22.86
C GLN A 273 -29.51 22.40 22.32
N GLN A 274 -28.29 22.82 22.64
CA GLN A 274 -27.68 24.04 22.10
C GLN A 274 -27.58 24.00 20.57
N TRP A 275 -27.22 22.85 19.98
CA TRP A 275 -27.21 22.71 18.53
C TRP A 275 -28.61 22.77 17.90
N GLN A 276 -29.63 22.29 18.59
CA GLN A 276 -31.01 22.37 18.14
C GLN A 276 -31.49 23.82 18.14
N GLU A 277 -31.22 24.57 19.22
CA GLU A 277 -31.58 25.99 19.37
C GLU A 277 -30.88 26.89 18.32
N LYS A 278 -29.61 26.62 17.99
CA LYS A 278 -28.89 27.37 16.95
C LYS A 278 -29.44 27.17 15.53
N ARG A 279 -30.27 26.16 15.30
CA ARG A 279 -30.83 25.81 13.99
C ARG A 279 -32.34 26.12 13.87
N ALA A 280 -32.99 26.45 14.98
CA ALA A 280 -34.35 26.89 14.99
C ALA A 280 -34.42 28.39 14.61
#